data_67833047d5834ec0d111ae439ca9bf22
#
_entry.id   67833047d5834ec0d111ae439ca9bf22
#
_cell.length_a   1.000
_cell.length_b   1.000
_cell.length_c   1.000
_cell.angle_alpha   90.00
_cell.angle_beta   90.00
_cell.angle_gamma   90.00
#
_symmetry.space_group_name_H-M   'P 1'
#
loop_
_entity.id
_entity.type
_entity.pdbx_description
1 polymer ?
#
loop_
_entity_poly.entity_id
_entity_poly.type
_entity_poly.pdbx_seq_one_letter_code
_entity_poly.pdbx_strand_id
1 'polypeptide(L)'
;MEKIIIYTDGGSRGNPGPAGMGVVIANEKGKMMKEYSGFLGVKTNNEAEYEAVIFGLQKIKTLLGKEKIKNTEIEFRLDSELVSRQLEGFYKIENEKLAPLFLKIWNLKMDFGKIYFKHIPREQNREADRLANEAMDKGNEKIKPASPAGGPKN
;
A
#
# COMPACT_ATOMS: atom_id res chain seq x y z
N MET A 1 18.54 -2.72 -14.71
CA MET A 1 17.55 -1.88 -14.02
C MET A 1 17.37 -2.38 -12.60
N GLU A 2 17.45 -1.48 -11.66
CA GLU A 2 17.28 -1.80 -10.25
C GLU A 2 15.82 -2.18 -9.98
N LYS A 3 15.61 -3.10 -9.03
CA LYS A 3 14.26 -3.53 -8.69
C LYS A 3 13.99 -3.31 -7.20
N ILE A 4 12.83 -2.73 -6.92
CA ILE A 4 12.34 -2.51 -5.55
C ILE A 4 11.04 -3.28 -5.40
N ILE A 5 10.87 -3.91 -4.23
CA ILE A 5 9.67 -4.66 -3.91
C ILE A 5 8.95 -3.94 -2.79
N ILE A 6 7.66 -3.69 -2.98
CA ILE A 6 6.84 -3.00 -1.97
C ILE A 6 5.71 -3.92 -1.56
N TYR A 7 5.72 -4.32 -0.29
CA TYR A 7 4.66 -5.11 0.31
C TYR A 7 3.65 -4.16 0.92
N THR A 8 2.37 -4.35 0.63
CA THR A 8 1.33 -3.50 1.18
C THR A 8 0.21 -4.34 1.77
N ASP A 9 -0.42 -3.81 2.79
CA ASP A 9 -1.60 -4.41 3.39
C ASP A 9 -2.48 -3.30 3.95
N GLY A 10 -3.79 -3.51 3.88
CA GLY A 10 -4.75 -2.57 4.44
C GLY A 10 -5.92 -3.36 4.98
N GLY A 11 -6.50 -2.86 6.06
CA GLY A 11 -7.65 -3.54 6.66
C GLY A 11 -8.44 -2.62 7.55
N SER A 12 -9.60 -3.10 7.98
CA SER A 12 -10.45 -2.35 8.90
C SER A 12 -11.01 -3.27 9.96
N ARG A 13 -11.23 -2.72 11.14
CA ARG A 13 -11.90 -3.40 12.25
C ARG A 13 -13.39 -3.10 12.15
N GLY A 14 -14.08 -3.89 11.32
CA GLY A 14 -15.43 -3.60 10.86
C GLY A 14 -15.34 -3.13 9.41
N ASN A 15 -16.41 -3.30 8.66
CA ASN A 15 -16.36 -3.02 7.22
C ASN A 15 -17.55 -2.17 6.79
N PRO A 16 -17.52 -0.83 6.98
CA PRO A 16 -16.35 -0.03 7.35
C PRO A 16 -16.09 0.00 8.84
N GLY A 17 -14.91 0.47 9.20
CA GLY A 17 -14.49 0.65 10.57
C GLY A 17 -13.12 1.29 10.65
N PRO A 18 -12.55 1.40 11.86
CA PRO A 18 -11.19 1.92 12.01
C PRO A 18 -10.23 1.11 11.14
N ALA A 19 -9.52 1.80 10.27
CA ALA A 19 -8.70 1.16 9.25
C ALA A 19 -7.24 1.56 9.37
N GLY A 20 -6.36 0.68 8.89
CA GLY A 20 -4.93 0.94 8.93
C GLY A 20 -4.25 0.34 7.71
N MET A 21 -3.04 0.79 7.49
CA MET A 21 -2.21 0.28 6.40
C MET A 21 -0.83 -0.05 6.91
N GLY A 22 -0.19 -1.00 6.23
CA GLY A 22 1.20 -1.33 6.43
C GLY A 22 1.89 -1.37 5.09
N VAL A 23 3.11 -0.82 5.03
CA VAL A 23 3.89 -0.77 3.81
C VAL A 23 5.34 -1.10 4.14
N VAL A 24 5.92 -2.04 3.41
CA VAL A 24 7.32 -2.44 3.59
C VAL A 24 8.01 -2.31 2.24
N ILE A 25 9.09 -1.55 2.22
CA ILE A 25 9.90 -1.36 1.02
C ILE A 25 11.17 -2.18 1.17
N ALA A 26 11.44 -3.06 0.21
CA ALA A 26 12.60 -3.94 0.25
C ALA A 26 13.32 -3.94 -1.09
N ASN A 27 14.61 -4.30 -1.07
CA ASN A 27 15.34 -4.48 -2.31
C ASN A 27 15.06 -5.88 -2.87
N GLU A 28 15.54 -6.17 -4.07
CA GLU A 28 15.23 -7.45 -4.71
C GLU A 28 15.87 -8.64 -4.01
N LYS A 29 16.82 -8.42 -3.14
CA LYS A 29 17.42 -9.49 -2.34
C LYS A 29 16.62 -9.76 -1.07
N GLY A 30 15.53 -9.03 -0.88
CA GLY A 30 14.66 -9.21 0.28
C GLY A 30 15.06 -8.41 1.50
N LYS A 31 16.07 -7.57 1.39
CA LYS A 31 16.49 -6.74 2.52
C LYS A 31 15.49 -5.60 2.69
N MET A 32 14.91 -5.50 3.89
CA MET A 32 13.97 -4.45 4.22
C MET A 32 14.70 -3.12 4.31
N MET A 33 14.19 -2.12 3.61
CA MET A 33 14.78 -0.78 3.60
C MET A 33 13.98 0.21 4.42
N LYS A 34 12.67 0.16 4.35
CA LYS A 34 11.77 1.07 5.08
C LYS A 34 10.48 0.36 5.40
N GLU A 35 9.85 0.72 6.52
CA GLU A 35 8.53 0.22 6.84
C GLU A 35 7.68 1.36 7.40
N TYR A 36 6.37 1.30 7.14
CA TYR A 36 5.43 2.33 7.54
C TYR A 36 4.15 1.70 8.04
N SER A 37 3.56 2.33 9.04
CA SER A 37 2.28 1.93 9.62
C SER A 37 1.45 3.21 9.77
N GLY A 38 0.21 3.21 9.28
CA GLY A 38 -0.59 4.42 9.31
C GLY A 38 -2.06 4.15 9.53
N PHE A 39 -2.67 4.96 10.41
CA PHE A 39 -4.11 4.90 10.65
C PHE A 39 -4.82 5.70 9.56
N LEU A 40 -5.89 5.13 9.00
CA LEU A 40 -6.58 5.71 7.86
C LEU A 40 -7.95 6.31 8.20
N GLY A 41 -8.35 6.29 9.48
CA GLY A 41 -9.70 6.67 9.84
C GLY A 41 -10.66 5.54 9.52
N VAL A 42 -11.92 5.87 9.24
CA VAL A 42 -12.94 4.86 8.97
C VAL A 42 -12.98 4.57 7.48
N LYS A 43 -12.70 3.33 7.11
CA LYS A 43 -12.67 2.86 5.72
C LYS A 43 -13.17 1.43 5.66
N THR A 44 -13.48 0.98 4.44
CA THR A 44 -13.70 -0.45 4.21
C THR A 44 -12.36 -1.15 4.03
N ASN A 45 -12.36 -2.47 4.08
CA ASN A 45 -11.15 -3.24 3.84
C ASN A 45 -10.53 -2.90 2.48
N ASN A 46 -11.34 -2.88 1.43
CA ASN A 46 -10.82 -2.64 0.08
C ASN A 46 -10.31 -1.22 -0.09
N GLU A 47 -10.98 -0.24 0.54
CA GLU A 47 -10.46 1.13 0.53
C GLU A 47 -9.09 1.19 1.19
N ALA A 48 -8.93 0.50 2.32
CA ALA A 48 -7.65 0.49 3.03
C ALA A 48 -6.55 -0.15 2.18
N GLU A 49 -6.88 -1.22 1.45
CA GLU A 49 -5.91 -1.86 0.57
C GLU A 49 -5.45 -0.91 -0.53
N TYR A 50 -6.39 -0.19 -1.14
CA TYR A 50 -6.05 0.80 -2.16
C TYR A 50 -5.20 1.94 -1.59
N GLU A 51 -5.56 2.41 -0.39
CA GLU A 51 -4.81 3.50 0.24
C GLU A 51 -3.37 3.09 0.55
N ALA A 52 -3.15 1.83 0.91
CA ALA A 52 -1.80 1.34 1.16
C ALA A 52 -0.95 1.40 -0.13
N VAL A 53 -1.54 1.02 -1.26
CA VAL A 53 -0.83 1.08 -2.55
C VAL A 53 -0.53 2.54 -2.92
N ILE A 54 -1.51 3.42 -2.73
CA ILE A 54 -1.33 4.85 -3.01
C ILE A 54 -0.17 5.41 -2.19
N PHE A 55 -0.17 5.09 -0.89
CA PHE A 55 0.90 5.54 -0.01
C PHE A 55 2.26 5.02 -0.48
N GLY A 56 2.32 3.74 -0.85
CA GLY A 56 3.56 3.14 -1.34
C GLY A 56 4.09 3.82 -2.58
N LEU A 57 3.21 4.12 -3.53
CA LEU A 57 3.59 4.82 -4.76
C LEU A 57 4.13 6.21 -4.46
N GLN A 58 3.41 6.95 -3.62
CA GLN A 58 3.83 8.31 -3.26
C GLN A 58 5.16 8.30 -2.51
N LYS A 59 5.31 7.36 -1.60
CA LYS A 59 6.51 7.29 -0.77
C LYS A 59 7.73 6.90 -1.59
N ILE A 60 7.61 5.90 -2.47
CA ILE A 60 8.77 5.50 -3.27
C ILE A 60 9.17 6.61 -4.23
N LYS A 61 8.21 7.35 -4.75
CA LYS A 61 8.51 8.49 -5.61
C LYS A 61 9.31 9.55 -4.84
N THR A 62 8.91 9.82 -3.60
CA THR A 62 9.62 10.79 -2.75
C THR A 62 11.03 10.30 -2.42
N LEU A 63 11.18 9.02 -2.12
CA LEU A 63 12.48 8.47 -1.72
C LEU A 63 13.47 8.41 -2.87
N LEU A 64 13.03 8.05 -4.06
CA LEU A 64 13.94 7.89 -5.20
C LEU A 64 14.05 9.13 -6.09
N GLY A 65 12.97 9.91 -6.18
CA GLY A 65 12.95 11.08 -7.05
C GLY A 65 12.50 10.75 -8.45
N LYS A 66 12.14 11.79 -9.20
CA LYS A 66 11.54 11.68 -10.53
C LYS A 66 12.38 10.89 -11.53
N GLU A 67 13.68 11.15 -11.55
CA GLU A 67 14.54 10.51 -12.55
C GLU A 67 14.70 9.03 -12.24
N LYS A 68 14.97 8.72 -10.99
CA LYS A 68 15.27 7.35 -10.62
C LYS A 68 14.07 6.42 -10.74
N ILE A 69 12.85 6.90 -10.44
CA ILE A 69 11.68 6.03 -10.54
C ILE A 69 11.41 5.60 -11.99
N LYS A 70 11.83 6.40 -12.98
CA LYS A 70 11.67 6.03 -14.39
C LYS A 70 12.60 4.89 -14.79
N ASN A 71 13.67 4.70 -14.03
CA ASN A 71 14.68 3.70 -14.32
C ASN A 71 14.72 2.59 -13.28
N THR A 72 13.68 2.48 -12.46
CA THR A 72 13.60 1.47 -11.42
C THR A 72 12.36 0.63 -11.67
N GLU A 73 12.50 -0.68 -11.53
CA GLU A 73 11.37 -1.59 -11.61
C GLU A 73 10.75 -1.71 -10.23
N ILE A 74 9.45 -1.47 -10.14
CA ILE A 74 8.72 -1.53 -8.86
C ILE A 74 7.71 -2.66 -8.93
N GLU A 75 7.79 -3.59 -7.97
CA GLU A 75 6.85 -4.68 -7.86
C GLU A 75 6.10 -4.55 -6.54
N PHE A 76 4.79 -4.33 -6.63
CA PHE A 76 3.93 -4.33 -5.44
C PHE A 76 3.45 -5.75 -5.19
N ARG A 77 3.47 -6.16 -3.94
CA ARG A 77 2.98 -7.47 -3.51
C ARG A 77 1.85 -7.28 -2.51
N LEU A 78 0.70 -7.88 -2.82
CA LEU A 78 -0.51 -7.76 -2.03
C LEU A 78 -1.09 -9.14 -1.79
N ASP A 79 -1.74 -9.33 -0.64
CA ASP A 79 -2.41 -10.61 -0.40
C ASP A 79 -3.91 -10.58 -0.70
N SER A 80 -4.46 -9.44 -1.12
CA SER A 80 -5.82 -9.36 -1.60
C SER A 80 -5.86 -9.72 -3.09
N GLU A 81 -6.46 -10.85 -3.42
CA GLU A 81 -6.59 -11.25 -4.81
C GLU A 81 -7.44 -10.26 -5.59
N LEU A 82 -8.57 -9.84 -5.00
CA LEU A 82 -9.46 -8.91 -5.66
C LEU A 82 -8.74 -7.62 -6.07
N VAL A 83 -8.08 -6.99 -5.10
CA VAL A 83 -7.39 -5.73 -5.36
C VAL A 83 -6.25 -5.91 -6.35
N SER A 84 -5.47 -6.98 -6.19
CA SER A 84 -4.38 -7.27 -7.13
C SER A 84 -4.88 -7.40 -8.55
N ARG A 85 -5.97 -8.16 -8.74
CA ARG A 85 -6.52 -8.38 -10.08
C ARG A 85 -7.14 -7.11 -10.66
N GLN A 86 -7.73 -6.28 -9.82
CA GLN A 86 -8.23 -4.99 -10.28
C GLN A 86 -7.08 -4.10 -10.75
N LEU A 87 -6.01 -4.05 -10.01
CA LEU A 87 -4.86 -3.21 -10.35
C LEU A 87 -4.10 -3.75 -11.56
N GLU A 88 -4.12 -5.07 -11.76
CA GLU A 88 -3.54 -5.69 -12.95
C GLU A 88 -4.41 -5.53 -14.19
N GLY A 89 -5.67 -5.12 -14.00
CA GLY A 89 -6.59 -4.93 -15.12
C GLY A 89 -7.38 -6.17 -15.49
N PHE A 90 -7.39 -7.20 -14.63
CA PHE A 90 -8.14 -8.43 -14.94
C PHE A 90 -9.56 -8.42 -14.42
N TYR A 91 -9.85 -7.62 -13.38
CA TYR A 91 -11.18 -7.52 -12.78
C TYR A 91 -11.71 -6.10 -12.92
N LYS A 92 -13.03 -5.99 -13.11
CA LYS A 92 -13.71 -4.71 -13.13
C LYS A 92 -13.72 -4.07 -11.76
N ILE A 93 -13.82 -2.75 -11.75
CA ILE A 93 -14.04 -2.00 -10.53
C ILE A 93 -15.48 -1.51 -10.57
N GLU A 94 -16.34 -2.20 -9.84
CA GLU A 94 -17.76 -1.88 -9.82
C GLU A 94 -18.17 -1.03 -8.63
N ASN A 95 -17.34 -1.02 -7.60
CA ASN A 95 -17.59 -0.23 -6.41
C ASN A 95 -17.22 1.22 -6.67
N GLU A 96 -18.22 2.11 -6.55
CA GLU A 96 -18.02 3.53 -6.85
C GLU A 96 -17.02 4.21 -5.91
N LYS A 97 -16.85 3.68 -4.70
CA LYS A 97 -15.89 4.25 -3.76
C LYS A 97 -14.45 3.91 -4.11
N LEU A 98 -14.25 2.79 -4.82
CA LEU A 98 -12.91 2.39 -5.24
C LEU A 98 -12.47 3.07 -6.53
N ALA A 99 -13.42 3.48 -7.37
CA ALA A 99 -13.08 4.06 -8.66
C ALA A 99 -12.16 5.28 -8.56
N PRO A 100 -12.42 6.25 -7.67
CA PRO A 100 -11.51 7.40 -7.54
C PRO A 100 -10.12 6.98 -7.06
N LEU A 101 -10.05 5.96 -6.20
CA LEU A 101 -8.76 5.48 -5.70
C LEU A 101 -7.99 4.77 -6.80
N PHE A 102 -8.69 3.99 -7.62
CA PHE A 102 -8.08 3.36 -8.78
C PHE A 102 -7.51 4.42 -9.73
N LEU A 103 -8.29 5.45 -10.01
CA LEU A 103 -7.84 6.51 -10.90
C LEU A 103 -6.60 7.20 -10.36
N LYS A 104 -6.56 7.40 -9.04
CA LYS A 104 -5.38 8.01 -8.42
C LYS A 104 -4.13 7.14 -8.61
N ILE A 105 -4.28 5.82 -8.46
CA ILE A 105 -3.18 4.90 -8.69
C ILE A 105 -2.76 4.93 -10.16
N TRP A 106 -3.73 4.93 -11.08
CA TRP A 106 -3.45 4.99 -12.51
C TRP A 106 -2.62 6.23 -12.84
N ASN A 107 -3.02 7.38 -12.30
CA ASN A 107 -2.29 8.61 -12.56
C ASN A 107 -0.89 8.60 -11.96
N LEU A 108 -0.75 8.07 -10.75
CA LEU A 108 0.57 7.96 -10.11
C LEU A 108 1.51 7.06 -10.91
N LYS A 109 0.98 5.97 -11.45
CA LYS A 109 1.78 5.04 -12.25
C LYS A 109 2.44 5.70 -13.45
N MET A 110 1.81 6.74 -13.98
CA MET A 110 2.33 7.38 -15.19
C MET A 110 3.71 8.02 -14.97
N ASP A 111 4.07 8.27 -13.72
CA ASP A 111 5.38 8.84 -13.40
C ASP A 111 6.49 7.79 -13.33
N PHE A 112 6.12 6.51 -13.39
CA PHE A 112 7.06 5.40 -13.21
C PHE A 112 7.40 4.75 -14.54
N GLY A 113 8.56 4.08 -14.58
CA GLY A 113 8.96 3.34 -15.76
C GLY A 113 8.29 1.99 -15.83
N LYS A 114 8.44 1.18 -14.79
CA LYS A 114 7.90 -0.18 -14.74
C LYS A 114 7.27 -0.46 -13.41
N ILE A 115 5.98 -0.78 -13.40
CA ILE A 115 5.23 -1.13 -12.20
C ILE A 115 4.44 -2.40 -12.43
N TYR A 116 4.49 -3.30 -11.45
CA TYR A 116 3.72 -4.53 -11.43
C TYR A 116 2.97 -4.66 -10.12
N PHE A 117 1.84 -5.36 -10.17
CA PHE A 117 1.08 -5.73 -8.98
C PHE A 117 1.01 -7.25 -8.96
N LYS A 118 1.42 -7.85 -7.87
CA LYS A 118 1.49 -9.31 -7.76
C LYS A 118 0.73 -9.77 -6.53
N HIS A 119 -0.16 -10.75 -6.73
CA HIS A 119 -0.86 -11.39 -5.63
C HIS A 119 0.08 -12.41 -4.97
N ILE A 120 0.17 -12.36 -3.65
CA ILE A 120 0.97 -13.31 -2.87
C ILE A 120 0.10 -13.90 -1.76
N PRO A 121 0.46 -15.08 -1.25
CA PRO A 121 -0.25 -15.64 -0.10
C PRO A 121 -0.06 -14.78 1.13
N ARG A 122 -1.04 -14.82 2.03
CA ARG A 122 -1.02 -14.01 3.25
C ARG A 122 0.24 -14.27 4.09
N GLU A 123 0.68 -15.53 4.17
CA GLU A 123 1.85 -15.87 4.97
C GLU A 123 3.15 -15.27 4.43
N GLN A 124 3.13 -14.76 3.22
CA GLN A 124 4.27 -14.05 2.65
C GLN A 124 4.16 -12.54 2.82
N ASN A 125 3.08 -12.06 3.43
CA ASN A 125 2.83 -10.63 3.62
C ASN A 125 2.74 -10.25 5.10
N ARG A 126 3.43 -10.99 5.96
CA ARG A 126 3.30 -10.85 7.42
C ARG A 126 3.71 -9.50 7.97
N GLU A 127 4.78 -8.92 7.44
CA GLU A 127 5.26 -7.65 7.98
C GLU A 127 4.31 -6.51 7.66
N ALA A 128 3.80 -6.45 6.45
CA ALA A 128 2.80 -5.44 6.10
C ALA A 128 1.52 -5.63 6.91
N ASP A 129 1.10 -6.89 7.09
CA ASP A 129 -0.07 -7.22 7.91
C ASP A 129 0.13 -6.75 9.36
N ARG A 130 1.30 -7.03 9.94
CA ARG A 130 1.61 -6.61 11.30
C ARG A 130 1.51 -5.09 11.45
N LEU A 131 2.05 -4.37 10.49
CA LEU A 131 2.05 -2.91 10.51
C LEU A 131 0.63 -2.35 10.37
N ALA A 132 -0.19 -2.97 9.51
CA ALA A 132 -1.59 -2.55 9.36
C ALA A 132 -2.36 -2.78 10.65
N ASN A 133 -2.17 -3.93 11.30
CA ASN A 133 -2.82 -4.23 12.57
C ASN A 133 -2.38 -3.29 13.67
N GLU A 134 -1.10 -2.98 13.72
CA GLU A 134 -0.57 -2.01 14.68
C GLU A 134 -1.25 -0.66 14.53
N ALA A 135 -1.43 -0.21 13.29
CA ALA A 135 -2.10 1.06 13.02
C ALA A 135 -3.57 1.03 13.47
N MET A 136 -4.26 -0.08 13.19
CA MET A 136 -5.66 -0.22 13.59
C MET A 136 -5.80 -0.24 15.11
N ASP A 137 -4.90 -0.91 15.81
CA ASP A 137 -4.94 -0.96 17.27
C ASP A 137 -4.76 0.42 17.87
N LYS A 138 -3.76 1.15 17.41
CA LYS A 138 -3.47 2.48 17.91
C LYS A 138 -4.55 3.48 17.57
N GLY A 139 -5.06 3.42 16.35
CA GLY A 139 -6.11 4.30 15.89
C GLY A 139 -7.43 4.01 16.57
N ASN A 140 -7.68 2.75 16.91
CA ASN A 140 -8.90 2.37 17.59
C ASN A 140 -8.94 2.87 19.05
N GLU A 141 -7.77 3.02 19.65
CA GLU A 141 -7.68 3.52 21.03
C GLU A 141 -7.96 5.00 21.12
N LYS A 142 -7.52 5.76 20.13
CA LYS A 142 -7.83 7.18 20.06
C LYS A 142 -7.82 7.62 18.61
N ILE A 143 -8.76 8.50 18.29
CA ILE A 143 -8.91 9.01 16.95
C ILE A 143 -7.79 10.01 16.68
N LYS A 144 -6.89 9.65 15.76
CA LYS A 144 -5.77 10.51 15.41
C LYS A 144 -5.63 10.59 13.91
N PRO A 145 -5.05 11.65 13.39
CA PRO A 145 -4.68 11.65 11.97
C PRO A 145 -3.73 10.50 11.69
N ALA A 146 -3.83 9.94 10.50
CA ALA A 146 -2.95 8.87 10.08
C ALA A 146 -1.52 9.37 10.03
N SER A 147 -0.60 8.52 10.47
CA SER A 147 0.80 8.87 10.52
C SER A 147 1.63 7.62 10.28
N PRO A 148 2.39 7.58 9.17
CA PRO A 148 3.19 6.40 8.88
C PRO A 148 4.20 6.16 9.99
N ALA A 149 4.27 4.93 10.48
CA ALA A 149 5.16 4.59 11.59
C ALA A 149 6.63 4.75 11.21
N GLY A 150 6.98 4.52 9.96
CA GLY A 150 8.34 4.69 9.49
C GLY A 150 8.71 6.13 9.20
N GLY A 151 7.73 7.02 9.21
CA GLY A 151 7.97 8.43 9.03
C GLY A 151 8.34 9.09 10.33
N PRO A 152 8.24 10.42 10.38
CA PRO A 152 8.47 11.12 11.64
C PRO A 152 7.57 10.52 12.68
N LYS A 153 8.18 10.09 13.76
CA LYS A 153 7.37 9.50 14.79
C LYS A 153 6.58 10.58 15.44
N ASN A 154 5.38 10.31 15.43
CA ASN A 154 4.45 11.26 15.98
C ASN A 154 4.03 10.78 17.29
#